data_6f770d4c3cf4782c1cb48e9b241f033d
#
_entry.id   6f770d4c3cf4782c1cb48e9b241f033d
#
_cell.length_a   1.000
_cell.length_b   1.000
_cell.length_c   1.000
_cell.angle_alpha   90.00
_cell.angle_beta   90.00
_cell.angle_gamma   90.00
#
_symmetry.space_group_name_H-M   'P 1'
#
loop_
_entity.id
_entity.type
_entity.pdbx_description
1 polymer ?
#
loop_
_entity_poly.entity_id
_entity_poly.type
_entity_poly.pdbx_seq_one_letter_code
_entity_poly.pdbx_strand_id
1 'polypeptide(L)'
;MNENKEHTIVENTPFFPLGIIVLPGETRFLHIFEKKYKNLFEDLEKFDNKFGIPFIQKGNITTMGSYVKLEKVLAKYPNGEVDIAVKGVDIFDTLEYNDEHEQREYPFGSLELLGRDKVHVSSSLLNAFNKYNKLVLKLDMDKLPKPGFYLITNSIGLNDNEKYDLVIRGSGEALNRTMTNHINLRTLLALQQNSLQDYYCLN
;
A
#
# COMPACT_ATOMS: atom_id res chain seq x y z
N MET A 1 5.09 -9.15 27.30
CA MET A 1 3.66 -8.83 27.32
C MET A 1 3.14 -9.18 25.94
N ASN A 2 2.37 -10.28 25.83
CA ASN A 2 1.70 -10.64 24.60
C ASN A 2 0.58 -9.62 24.36
N GLU A 3 0.77 -8.72 23.43
CA GLU A 3 -0.35 -7.97 22.87
C GLU A 3 -1.25 -9.00 22.18
N ASN A 4 -2.44 -9.23 22.74
CA ASN A 4 -3.52 -9.92 22.05
C ASN A 4 -3.83 -9.04 20.82
N LYS A 5 -3.24 -9.36 19.67
CA LYS A 5 -3.72 -8.83 18.40
C LYS A 5 -5.09 -9.47 18.18
N GLU A 6 -6.14 -8.69 18.32
CA GLU A 6 -7.44 -9.06 17.79
C GLU A 6 -7.28 -9.19 16.27
N HIS A 7 -7.17 -10.44 15.80
CA HIS A 7 -7.16 -10.75 14.39
C HIS A 7 -8.59 -10.53 13.85
N THR A 8 -8.76 -9.49 13.06
CA THR A 8 -10.06 -9.18 12.47
C THR A 8 -10.22 -9.96 11.17
N ILE A 9 -11.06 -10.99 11.19
CA ILE A 9 -11.44 -11.74 10.00
C ILE A 9 -12.60 -10.99 9.31
N VAL A 10 -12.48 -10.81 8.00
CA VAL A 10 -13.54 -10.27 7.15
C VAL A 10 -13.93 -11.35 6.16
N GLU A 11 -15.14 -11.81 6.30
CA GLU A 11 -15.69 -12.88 5.44
C GLU A 11 -16.35 -12.29 4.19
N ASN A 12 -16.47 -13.13 3.17
CA ASN A 12 -17.27 -12.84 1.98
C ASN A 12 -16.83 -11.54 1.25
N THR A 13 -15.55 -11.24 1.31
CA THR A 13 -14.96 -10.04 0.73
C THR A 13 -14.78 -10.21 -0.78
N PRO A 14 -15.23 -9.24 -1.61
CA PRO A 14 -14.90 -9.23 -3.04
C PRO A 14 -13.40 -8.98 -3.25
N PHE A 15 -12.80 -9.66 -4.24
CA PHE A 15 -11.40 -9.52 -4.59
C PHE A 15 -11.19 -8.96 -5.99
N PHE A 16 -10.21 -8.08 -6.11
CA PHE A 16 -9.70 -7.54 -7.37
C PHE A 16 -8.17 -7.72 -7.41
N PRO A 17 -7.65 -8.89 -7.83
CA PRO A 17 -6.22 -9.15 -7.86
C PRO A 17 -5.49 -8.23 -8.84
N LEU A 18 -4.44 -7.56 -8.37
CA LEU A 18 -3.62 -6.63 -9.15
C LEU A 18 -2.14 -6.73 -8.76
N GLY A 19 -1.26 -6.28 -9.65
CA GLY A 19 0.18 -6.16 -9.38
C GLY A 19 0.55 -4.90 -8.58
N ILE A 20 -0.30 -4.46 -7.64
CA ILE A 20 -0.07 -3.26 -6.82
C ILE A 20 -0.28 -3.55 -5.34
N ILE A 21 0.43 -2.82 -4.51
CA ILE A 21 0.19 -2.73 -3.06
C ILE A 21 -0.25 -1.30 -2.72
N VAL A 22 -1.41 -1.19 -2.09
CA VAL A 22 -1.95 0.07 -1.57
C VAL A 22 -1.78 0.08 -0.06
N LEU A 23 -0.82 0.85 0.43
CA LEU A 23 -0.53 0.91 1.86
C LEU A 23 -1.62 1.70 2.62
N PRO A 24 -1.82 1.44 3.93
CA PRO A 24 -2.77 2.21 4.73
C PRO A 24 -2.59 3.72 4.57
N GLY A 25 -3.71 4.42 4.30
CA GLY A 25 -3.74 5.85 4.03
C GLY A 25 -3.29 6.29 2.64
N GLU A 26 -2.72 5.41 1.82
CA GLU A 26 -2.36 5.70 0.42
C GLU A 26 -3.62 5.76 -0.45
N THR A 27 -3.68 6.73 -1.37
CA THR A 27 -4.70 6.77 -2.42
C THR A 27 -4.11 6.31 -3.74
N ARG A 28 -4.80 5.41 -4.45
CA ARG A 28 -4.45 4.92 -5.78
C ARG A 28 -5.61 5.11 -6.74
N PHE A 29 -5.28 5.32 -8.00
CA PHE A 29 -6.25 5.44 -9.08
C PHE A 29 -6.27 4.14 -9.88
N LEU A 30 -7.48 3.62 -10.12
CA LEU A 30 -7.69 2.38 -10.85
C LEU A 30 -8.65 2.62 -12.00
N HIS A 31 -8.37 1.96 -13.13
CA HIS A 31 -9.26 1.91 -14.29
C HIS A 31 -9.91 0.53 -14.37
N ILE A 32 -11.22 0.46 -14.29
CA ILE A 32 -12.01 -0.77 -14.30
C ILE A 32 -12.60 -0.96 -15.70
N PHE A 33 -12.10 -1.94 -16.44
CA PHE A 33 -12.52 -2.21 -17.81
C PHE A 33 -13.03 -3.64 -18.03
N GLU A 34 -12.52 -4.63 -17.29
CA GLU A 34 -12.98 -6.01 -17.39
C GLU A 34 -14.40 -6.18 -16.86
N LYS A 35 -15.24 -6.96 -17.57
CA LYS A 35 -16.65 -7.18 -17.25
C LYS A 35 -16.87 -7.66 -15.81
N LYS A 36 -16.10 -8.67 -15.37
CA LYS A 36 -16.22 -9.23 -14.02
C LYS A 36 -15.98 -8.19 -12.92
N TYR A 37 -15.05 -7.26 -13.13
CA TYR A 37 -14.77 -6.21 -12.14
C TYR A 37 -15.75 -5.02 -12.25
N LYS A 38 -16.39 -4.80 -13.39
CA LYS A 38 -17.53 -3.88 -13.47
C LYS A 38 -18.68 -4.38 -12.59
N ASN A 39 -18.98 -5.69 -12.63
CA ASN A 39 -19.99 -6.31 -11.78
C ASN A 39 -19.62 -6.23 -10.29
N LEU A 40 -18.35 -6.49 -9.94
CA LEU A 40 -17.85 -6.26 -8.58
C LEU A 40 -18.11 -4.82 -8.13
N PHE A 41 -17.78 -3.87 -9.00
CA PHE A 41 -17.93 -2.46 -8.69
C PHE A 41 -19.39 -2.03 -8.48
N GLU A 42 -20.33 -2.58 -9.23
CA GLU A 42 -21.78 -2.36 -9.03
C GLU A 42 -22.26 -2.91 -7.68
N ASP A 43 -21.62 -3.98 -7.21
CA ASP A 43 -21.96 -4.62 -5.93
C ASP A 43 -21.30 -3.99 -4.70
N LEU A 44 -20.33 -3.08 -4.88
CA LEU A 44 -19.49 -2.56 -3.78
C LEU A 44 -20.26 -1.95 -2.61
N GLU A 45 -21.41 -1.32 -2.87
CA GLU A 45 -22.25 -0.76 -1.80
C GLU A 45 -22.69 -1.82 -0.78
N LYS A 46 -22.88 -3.08 -1.23
CA LYS A 46 -23.23 -4.24 -0.36
C LYS A 46 -22.09 -4.62 0.60
N PHE A 47 -20.87 -4.12 0.36
CA PHE A 47 -19.65 -4.42 1.11
C PHE A 47 -19.04 -3.17 1.74
N ASP A 48 -19.84 -2.19 2.15
CA ASP A 48 -19.37 -0.90 2.71
C ASP A 48 -18.37 -0.16 1.79
N ASN A 49 -18.46 -0.38 0.49
CA ASN A 49 -17.50 0.13 -0.50
C ASN A 49 -16.05 -0.33 -0.26
N LYS A 50 -15.86 -1.53 0.31
CA LYS A 50 -14.56 -2.12 0.61
C LYS A 50 -14.34 -3.41 -0.17
N PHE A 51 -13.08 -3.68 -0.53
CA PHE A 51 -12.67 -4.90 -1.21
C PHE A 51 -11.20 -5.21 -0.98
N GLY A 52 -10.80 -6.44 -1.24
CA GLY A 52 -9.41 -6.86 -1.20
C GLY A 52 -8.74 -6.75 -2.56
N ILE A 53 -7.47 -6.33 -2.56
CA ILE A 53 -6.58 -6.40 -3.73
C ILE A 53 -5.47 -7.41 -3.39
N PRO A 54 -5.67 -8.73 -3.66
CA PRO A 54 -4.59 -9.71 -3.57
C PRO A 54 -3.46 -9.31 -4.52
N PHE A 55 -2.21 -9.35 -4.04
CA PHE A 55 -1.07 -8.93 -4.86
C PHE A 55 -0.70 -10.01 -5.88
N ILE A 56 -0.55 -9.61 -7.14
CA ILE A 56 -0.02 -10.48 -8.20
C ILE A 56 1.49 -10.27 -8.32
N GLN A 57 2.27 -11.31 -8.03
CA GLN A 57 3.71 -11.30 -8.20
C GLN A 57 4.13 -12.37 -9.22
N LYS A 58 4.81 -11.96 -10.27
CA LYS A 58 5.28 -12.85 -11.36
C LYS A 58 4.17 -13.75 -11.95
N GLY A 59 2.95 -13.19 -12.09
CA GLY A 59 1.79 -13.87 -12.64
C GLY A 59 1.02 -14.76 -11.67
N ASN A 60 1.44 -14.86 -10.39
CA ASN A 60 0.76 -15.65 -9.36
C ASN A 60 0.11 -14.73 -8.32
N ILE A 61 -1.10 -15.07 -7.90
CA ILE A 61 -1.77 -14.42 -6.78
C ILE A 61 -1.09 -14.87 -5.49
N THR A 62 -0.66 -13.90 -4.67
CA THR A 62 -0.07 -14.17 -3.34
C THR A 62 -1.16 -14.18 -2.28
N THR A 63 -0.88 -14.71 -1.08
CA THR A 63 -1.82 -14.69 0.04
C THR A 63 -2.01 -13.27 0.58
N MET A 64 -0.99 -12.41 0.48
CA MET A 64 -1.04 -11.04 0.98
C MET A 64 -1.59 -10.06 -0.04
N GLY A 65 -2.28 -9.05 0.46
CA GLY A 65 -2.85 -7.98 -0.36
C GLY A 65 -3.22 -6.76 0.45
N SER A 66 -3.88 -5.82 -0.22
CA SER A 66 -4.33 -4.55 0.35
C SER A 66 -5.84 -4.54 0.52
N TYR A 67 -6.33 -4.31 1.74
CA TYR A 67 -7.74 -4.04 1.99
C TYR A 67 -7.99 -2.55 1.76
N VAL A 68 -8.86 -2.23 0.82
CA VAL A 68 -9.09 -0.86 0.36
C VAL A 68 -10.55 -0.47 0.45
N LYS A 69 -10.78 0.84 0.51
CA LYS A 69 -12.12 1.44 0.40
C LYS A 69 -12.19 2.29 -0.86
N LEU A 70 -13.30 2.18 -1.59
CA LEU A 70 -13.65 3.14 -2.64
C LEU A 70 -13.80 4.52 -2.01
N GLU A 71 -12.98 5.47 -2.43
CA GLU A 71 -13.01 6.85 -1.95
C GLU A 71 -13.87 7.72 -2.87
N LYS A 72 -13.70 7.55 -4.19
CA LYS A 72 -14.42 8.37 -5.17
C LYS A 72 -14.49 7.67 -6.53
N VAL A 73 -15.61 7.85 -7.23
CA VAL A 73 -15.73 7.61 -8.67
C VAL A 73 -15.29 8.89 -9.39
N LEU A 74 -14.29 8.77 -10.26
CA LEU A 74 -13.69 9.90 -10.98
C LEU A 74 -14.36 10.11 -12.33
N ALA A 75 -14.59 9.01 -13.07
CA ALA A 75 -15.25 9.03 -14.36
C ALA A 75 -16.05 7.74 -14.59
N LYS A 76 -17.16 7.85 -15.33
CA LYS A 76 -17.91 6.70 -15.89
C LYS A 76 -17.97 6.88 -17.39
N TYR A 77 -17.64 5.82 -18.13
CA TYR A 77 -17.59 5.84 -19.59
C TYR A 77 -18.82 5.13 -20.19
N PRO A 78 -19.25 5.49 -21.43
CA PRO A 78 -20.43 4.89 -22.07
C PRO A 78 -20.35 3.37 -22.27
N ASN A 79 -19.14 2.79 -22.35
CA ASN A 79 -18.90 1.36 -22.45
C ASN A 79 -18.93 0.63 -21.08
N GLY A 80 -19.31 1.35 -20.01
CA GLY A 80 -19.38 0.83 -18.65
C GLY A 80 -18.02 0.77 -17.91
N GLU A 81 -16.95 1.28 -18.49
CA GLU A 81 -15.67 1.43 -17.80
C GLU A 81 -15.76 2.56 -16.76
N VAL A 82 -14.93 2.44 -15.70
CA VAL A 82 -14.97 3.38 -14.58
C VAL A 82 -13.56 3.68 -14.08
N ASP A 83 -13.27 4.96 -13.90
CA ASP A 83 -12.09 5.41 -13.16
C ASP A 83 -12.46 5.69 -11.71
N ILE A 84 -11.70 5.11 -10.79
CA ILE A 84 -11.95 5.24 -9.35
C ILE A 84 -10.69 5.65 -8.61
N ALA A 85 -10.89 6.30 -7.45
CA ALA A 85 -9.89 6.45 -6.42
C ALA A 85 -10.21 5.51 -5.25
N VAL A 86 -9.22 4.73 -4.83
CA VAL A 86 -9.32 3.86 -3.67
C VAL A 86 -8.31 4.29 -2.62
N LYS A 87 -8.66 4.09 -1.34
CA LYS A 87 -7.79 4.37 -0.19
C LYS A 87 -7.46 3.09 0.55
N GLY A 88 -6.18 2.88 0.82
CA GLY A 88 -5.71 1.78 1.66
C GLY A 88 -6.24 1.89 3.09
N VAL A 89 -6.82 0.80 3.57
CA VAL A 89 -7.32 0.66 4.94
C VAL A 89 -6.36 -0.15 5.77
N ASP A 90 -6.01 -1.36 5.31
CA ASP A 90 -5.07 -2.26 5.97
C ASP A 90 -4.39 -3.21 4.96
N ILE A 91 -3.44 -3.98 5.43
CA ILE A 91 -2.87 -5.13 4.74
C ILE A 91 -3.54 -6.37 5.28
N PHE A 92 -3.79 -7.35 4.42
CA PHE A 92 -4.42 -8.60 4.81
C PHE A 92 -3.63 -9.83 4.38
N ASP A 93 -3.89 -10.96 5.04
CA ASP A 93 -3.57 -12.29 4.56
C ASP A 93 -4.85 -13.00 4.12
N THR A 94 -4.83 -13.68 2.98
CA THR A 94 -5.97 -14.39 2.41
C THR A 94 -6.14 -15.73 3.12
N LEU A 95 -7.30 -15.95 3.72
CA LEU A 95 -7.66 -17.22 4.35
C LEU A 95 -8.33 -18.15 3.35
N GLU A 96 -9.19 -17.60 2.51
CA GLU A 96 -9.93 -18.35 1.50
C GLU A 96 -10.02 -17.50 0.21
N TYR A 97 -9.83 -18.14 -0.95
CA TYR A 97 -9.94 -17.51 -2.25
C TYR A 97 -10.76 -18.39 -3.20
N ASN A 98 -11.87 -17.84 -3.69
CA ASN A 98 -12.74 -18.47 -4.68
C ASN A 98 -12.74 -17.61 -5.95
N ASP A 99 -12.32 -18.18 -7.07
CA ASP A 99 -12.18 -17.43 -8.33
C ASP A 99 -13.52 -17.11 -8.97
N GLU A 100 -14.46 -18.09 -8.95
CA GLU A 100 -15.81 -17.95 -9.50
C GLU A 100 -16.84 -18.70 -8.66
N HIS A 101 -18.09 -18.20 -8.63
CA HIS A 101 -19.23 -18.86 -8.03
C HIS A 101 -20.47 -18.66 -8.93
N GLU A 102 -21.42 -19.59 -8.91
CA GLU A 102 -22.66 -19.55 -9.72
C GLU A 102 -23.44 -18.22 -9.61
N GLN A 103 -23.25 -17.48 -8.53
CA GLN A 103 -23.96 -16.22 -8.24
C GLN A 103 -23.08 -14.96 -8.38
N ARG A 104 -21.76 -15.09 -8.63
CA ARG A 104 -20.81 -13.96 -8.72
C ARG A 104 -19.78 -14.22 -9.79
N GLU A 105 -19.68 -13.30 -10.75
CA GLU A 105 -18.71 -13.38 -11.84
C GLU A 105 -17.31 -12.84 -11.45
N TYR A 106 -17.06 -12.53 -10.17
CA TYR A 106 -15.78 -11.99 -9.69
C TYR A 106 -15.27 -12.78 -8.46
N PRO A 107 -13.94 -12.78 -8.24
CA PRO A 107 -13.34 -13.48 -7.10
C PRO A 107 -13.80 -12.94 -5.76
N PHE A 108 -13.92 -13.82 -4.77
CA PHE A 108 -14.28 -13.47 -3.39
C PHE A 108 -13.70 -14.48 -2.40
N GLY A 109 -13.74 -14.14 -1.12
CA GLY A 109 -13.27 -15.05 -0.08
C GLY A 109 -13.25 -14.42 1.30
N SER A 110 -12.42 -14.98 2.18
CA SER A 110 -12.20 -14.48 3.51
C SER A 110 -10.73 -14.05 3.69
N LEU A 111 -10.53 -13.04 4.50
CA LEU A 111 -9.21 -12.45 4.75
C LEU A 111 -9.06 -12.11 6.24
N GLU A 112 -7.81 -12.06 6.69
CA GLU A 112 -7.41 -11.62 8.01
C GLU A 112 -6.68 -10.27 7.92
N LEU A 113 -7.23 -9.24 8.57
CA LEU A 113 -6.56 -7.93 8.66
C LEU A 113 -5.39 -8.00 9.62
N LEU A 114 -4.24 -7.48 9.20
CA LEU A 114 -2.99 -7.59 9.97
C LEU A 114 -2.78 -6.45 10.97
N GLY A 115 -3.74 -5.50 11.08
CA GLY A 115 -3.65 -4.35 11.99
C GLY A 115 -2.45 -3.45 11.68
N ARG A 116 -2.09 -3.33 10.40
CA ARG A 116 -0.92 -2.57 9.95
C ARG A 116 -1.17 -1.07 9.89
N ASP A 117 -2.41 -0.62 10.06
CA ASP A 117 -2.80 0.79 10.10
C ASP A 117 -2.15 1.57 11.27
N LYS A 118 -1.71 0.87 12.34
CA LYS A 118 -1.22 1.45 13.60
C LYS A 118 0.25 1.16 13.90
N VAL A 119 1.11 1.07 12.89
CA VAL A 119 2.54 0.83 13.12
C VAL A 119 3.19 2.04 13.81
N HIS A 120 3.78 1.80 14.98
CA HIS A 120 4.54 2.83 15.72
C HIS A 120 5.84 3.18 14.99
N VAL A 121 6.18 4.48 14.94
CA VAL A 121 7.42 4.97 14.34
C VAL A 121 8.56 4.92 15.35
N SER A 122 9.62 4.18 15.06
CA SER A 122 10.82 4.14 15.91
C SER A 122 11.64 5.43 15.79
N SER A 123 12.41 5.73 16.83
CA SER A 123 13.34 6.88 16.83
C SER A 123 14.36 6.77 15.69
N SER A 124 14.85 5.56 15.38
CA SER A 124 15.78 5.32 14.29
C SER A 124 15.19 5.69 12.93
N LEU A 125 13.93 5.27 12.66
CA LEU A 125 13.22 5.60 11.43
C LEU A 125 12.97 7.10 11.32
N LEU A 126 12.51 7.73 12.39
CA LEU A 126 12.26 9.17 12.40
C LEU A 126 13.55 9.97 12.13
N ASN A 127 14.67 9.60 12.74
CA ASN A 127 15.95 10.23 12.52
C ASN A 127 16.46 10.07 11.07
N ALA A 128 16.31 8.86 10.51
CA ALA A 128 16.66 8.61 9.10
C ALA A 128 15.80 9.46 8.16
N PHE A 129 14.51 9.55 8.42
CA PHE A 129 13.58 10.34 7.62
C PHE A 129 13.88 11.86 7.70
N ASN A 130 14.12 12.38 8.88
CA ASN A 130 14.50 13.80 9.05
C ASN A 130 15.81 14.10 8.33
N LYS A 131 16.82 13.20 8.42
CA LYS A 131 18.07 13.34 7.69
C LYS A 131 17.86 13.35 6.17
N TYR A 132 17.03 12.45 5.64
CA TYR A 132 16.66 12.40 4.23
C TYR A 132 16.02 13.71 3.77
N ASN A 133 14.99 14.18 4.48
CA ASN A 133 14.31 15.43 4.15
C ASN A 133 15.26 16.61 4.14
N LYS A 134 16.13 16.72 5.14
CA LYS A 134 17.10 17.83 5.24
C LYS A 134 18.14 17.80 4.13
N LEU A 135 18.73 16.64 3.84
CA LEU A 135 19.86 16.53 2.91
C LEU A 135 19.42 16.40 1.44
N VAL A 136 18.31 15.71 1.17
CA VAL A 136 17.86 15.40 -0.18
C VAL A 136 16.76 16.35 -0.65
N LEU A 137 15.73 16.53 0.16
CA LEU A 137 14.58 17.37 -0.22
C LEU A 137 14.76 18.83 0.21
N LYS A 138 15.80 19.14 1.02
CA LYS A 138 16.08 20.47 1.59
C LYS A 138 14.89 21.04 2.37
N LEU A 139 14.12 20.17 3.04
CA LEU A 139 12.97 20.50 3.86
C LEU A 139 13.36 20.54 5.34
N ASP A 140 12.87 21.56 6.06
CA ASP A 140 12.99 21.64 7.51
C ASP A 140 11.76 21.00 8.15
N MET A 141 11.98 19.84 8.80
CA MET A 141 10.92 19.06 9.45
C MET A 141 10.69 19.44 10.90
N ASP A 142 11.50 20.31 11.50
CA ASP A 142 11.45 20.62 12.94
C ASP A 142 10.15 21.31 13.35
N LYS A 143 9.45 21.91 12.40
CA LYS A 143 8.17 22.61 12.60
C LYS A 143 6.93 21.79 12.26
N LEU A 144 7.10 20.56 11.78
CA LEU A 144 6.00 19.69 11.36
C LEU A 144 5.68 18.66 12.45
N PRO A 145 4.40 18.23 12.56
CA PRO A 145 4.05 17.15 13.46
C PRO A 145 4.78 15.87 13.07
N LYS A 146 5.08 15.03 14.08
CA LYS A 146 5.75 13.74 13.81
C LYS A 146 4.91 12.88 12.87
N PRO A 147 5.45 12.46 11.73
CA PRO A 147 4.71 11.67 10.75
C PRO A 147 4.46 10.25 11.27
N GLY A 148 3.31 9.67 10.90
CA GLY A 148 3.04 8.26 11.09
C GLY A 148 3.86 7.39 10.12
N PHE A 149 3.95 6.08 10.40
CA PHE A 149 4.76 5.13 9.63
C PHE A 149 4.41 5.15 8.13
N TYR A 150 3.13 5.04 7.79
CA TYR A 150 2.71 5.00 6.38
C TYR A 150 2.82 6.35 5.68
N LEU A 151 2.74 7.47 6.40
CA LEU A 151 3.04 8.77 5.81
C LEU A 151 4.51 8.84 5.38
N ILE A 152 5.44 8.37 6.22
CA ILE A 152 6.86 8.24 5.86
C ILE A 152 7.01 7.33 4.63
N THR A 153 6.44 6.14 4.67
CA THR A 153 6.56 5.12 3.62
C THR A 153 6.04 5.64 2.28
N ASN A 154 4.87 6.27 2.28
CA ASN A 154 4.24 6.81 1.07
C ASN A 154 5.04 7.99 0.48
N SER A 155 5.74 8.77 1.31
CA SER A 155 6.56 9.90 0.85
C SER A 155 7.88 9.49 0.20
N ILE A 156 8.36 8.27 0.44
CA ILE A 156 9.64 7.78 -0.10
C ILE A 156 9.50 7.23 -1.53
N GLY A 157 8.28 6.94 -2.00
CA GLY A 157 8.03 6.46 -3.35
C GLY A 157 8.56 5.05 -3.60
N LEU A 158 8.22 4.09 -2.73
CA LEU A 158 8.49 2.66 -2.94
C LEU A 158 7.68 2.16 -4.15
N ASN A 159 8.28 1.31 -4.98
CA ASN A 159 7.54 0.55 -5.98
C ASN A 159 6.73 -0.58 -5.32
N ASP A 160 5.81 -1.20 -6.08
CA ASP A 160 4.88 -2.18 -5.52
C ASP A 160 5.57 -3.47 -5.01
N ASN A 161 6.69 -3.90 -5.61
CA ASN A 161 7.48 -5.01 -5.10
C ASN A 161 8.19 -4.64 -3.79
N GLU A 162 8.78 -3.44 -3.68
CA GLU A 162 9.38 -2.95 -2.44
C GLU A 162 8.34 -2.82 -1.32
N LYS A 163 7.11 -2.39 -1.65
CA LYS A 163 5.98 -2.36 -0.69
C LYS A 163 5.58 -3.77 -0.27
N TYR A 164 5.50 -4.71 -1.21
CA TYR A 164 5.20 -6.11 -0.90
C TYR A 164 6.27 -6.71 0.02
N ASP A 165 7.56 -6.54 -0.32
CA ASP A 165 8.68 -6.99 0.52
C ASP A 165 8.67 -6.35 1.91
N LEU A 166 8.20 -5.11 2.03
CA LEU A 166 8.03 -4.44 3.31
C LEU A 166 6.93 -5.12 4.13
N VAL A 167 5.73 -5.32 3.56
CA VAL A 167 4.56 -5.78 4.31
C VAL A 167 4.64 -7.26 4.72
N ILE A 168 5.32 -8.12 3.98
CA ILE A 168 5.53 -9.54 4.35
C ILE A 168 6.44 -9.74 5.56
N ARG A 169 7.21 -8.71 5.98
CA ARG A 169 8.23 -8.83 7.04
C ARG A 169 7.69 -8.88 8.48
N GLY A 170 6.40 -8.87 8.67
CA GLY A 170 5.75 -9.23 9.93
C GLY A 170 5.64 -8.11 10.97
N SER A 171 6.53 -7.99 11.93
CA SER A 171 6.36 -7.10 13.09
C SER A 171 6.63 -5.62 12.83
N GLY A 172 6.06 -4.73 13.64
CA GLY A 172 6.31 -3.29 13.57
C GLY A 172 7.79 -2.92 13.70
N GLU A 173 8.57 -3.69 14.46
CA GLU A 173 10.02 -3.51 14.58
C GLU A 173 10.74 -3.84 13.25
N ALA A 174 10.41 -4.98 12.64
CA ALA A 174 10.97 -5.37 11.34
C ALA A 174 10.61 -4.36 10.24
N LEU A 175 9.39 -3.85 10.24
CA LEU A 175 8.94 -2.80 9.33
C LEU A 175 9.77 -1.52 9.49
N ASN A 176 9.95 -1.05 10.73
CA ASN A 176 10.76 0.14 11.03
C ASN A 176 12.22 -0.04 10.57
N ARG A 177 12.82 -1.20 10.86
CA ARG A 177 14.20 -1.50 10.44
C ARG A 177 14.35 -1.52 8.92
N THR A 178 13.44 -2.21 8.24
CA THR A 178 13.45 -2.28 6.77
C THR A 178 13.29 -0.89 6.16
N MET A 179 12.34 -0.10 6.64
CA MET A 179 12.10 1.25 6.13
C MET A 179 13.28 2.18 6.41
N THR A 180 13.94 2.08 7.58
CA THR A 180 15.16 2.81 7.90
C THR A 180 16.27 2.51 6.89
N ASN A 181 16.45 1.23 6.51
CA ASN A 181 17.45 0.82 5.52
C ASN A 181 17.13 1.38 4.14
N HIS A 182 15.88 1.36 3.70
CA HIS A 182 15.45 1.97 2.43
C HIS A 182 15.76 3.47 2.39
N ILE A 183 15.44 4.19 3.45
CA ILE A 183 15.69 5.64 3.52
C ILE A 183 17.19 5.94 3.49
N ASN A 184 18.00 5.21 4.27
CA ASN A 184 19.44 5.39 4.29
C ASN A 184 20.07 5.13 2.91
N LEU A 185 19.66 4.07 2.22
CA LEU A 185 20.13 3.76 0.87
C LEU A 185 19.76 4.89 -0.11
N ARG A 186 18.52 5.36 -0.11
CA ARG A 186 18.06 6.46 -0.97
C ARG A 186 18.80 7.76 -0.66
N THR A 187 19.08 8.02 0.61
CA THR A 187 19.91 9.17 1.02
C THR A 187 21.31 9.12 0.41
N LEU A 188 21.98 7.95 0.49
CA LEU A 188 23.30 7.75 -0.08
C LEU A 188 23.30 7.93 -1.61
N LEU A 189 22.35 7.29 -2.30
CA LEU A 189 22.23 7.39 -3.76
C LEU A 189 21.99 8.84 -4.22
N ALA A 190 21.11 9.57 -3.55
CA ALA A 190 20.83 10.97 -3.88
C ALA A 190 22.05 11.87 -3.66
N LEU A 191 22.80 11.66 -2.58
CA LEU A 191 24.04 12.44 -2.33
C LEU A 191 25.11 12.13 -3.36
N GLN A 192 25.26 10.88 -3.81
CA GLN A 192 26.19 10.52 -4.89
C GLN A 192 25.79 11.16 -6.23
N GLN A 193 24.52 11.16 -6.58
CA GLN A 193 24.03 11.81 -7.79
C GLN A 193 24.30 13.32 -7.80
N ASN A 194 24.05 13.99 -6.68
CA ASN A 194 24.32 15.41 -6.55
C ASN A 194 25.84 15.72 -6.71
N SER A 195 26.71 14.91 -6.09
CA SER A 195 28.17 15.11 -6.22
C SER A 195 28.68 14.90 -7.65
N LEU A 196 28.07 13.95 -8.40
CA LEU A 196 28.41 13.74 -9.81
C LEU A 196 27.93 14.91 -10.69
N GLN A 197 26.71 15.42 -10.46
CA GLN A 197 26.21 16.58 -11.19
C GLN A 197 27.06 17.81 -10.96
N ASP A 198 27.47 18.08 -9.72
CA ASP A 198 28.41 19.21 -9.40
C ASP A 198 29.75 19.06 -10.12
N TYR A 199 30.27 17.81 -10.24
CA TYR A 199 31.51 17.53 -10.96
C TYR A 199 31.42 17.80 -12.47
N TYR A 200 30.29 17.43 -13.10
CA TYR A 200 30.05 17.64 -14.53
C TYR A 200 29.68 19.10 -14.87
N CYS A 201 29.16 19.88 -13.95
CA CYS A 201 28.86 21.30 -14.14
C CYS A 201 30.09 22.21 -14.00
N LEU A 202 31.21 21.70 -13.45
CA LEU A 202 32.45 22.45 -13.24
C LEU A 202 33.50 22.21 -14.35
N ASN A 203 33.23 21.32 -15.31
CA ASN A 203 34.05 21.08 -16.50
C ASN A 203 33.27 21.41 -17.78
#